data_62a4eb7ce0155b2ff7c81037abfd5df6
#
_entry.id   62a4eb7ce0155b2ff7c81037abfd5df6
#
_cell.length_a   1.000
_cell.length_b   1.000
_cell.length_c   1.000
_cell.angle_alpha   90.00
_cell.angle_beta   90.00
_cell.angle_gamma   90.00
#
_symmetry.space_group_name_H-M   'P 1'
#
loop_
_entity.id
_entity.type
_entity.pdbx_description
1 polymer ?
#
loop_
_entity_poly.entity_id
_entity_poly.type
_entity_poly.pdbx_seq_one_letter_code
_entity_poly.pdbx_strand_id
1 'polypeptide(L)'
;FFLHPHAAIPDPLWSRGLGDVYKRQHPDPSFNAQTKAKLVTSEVAGIVEQIVNDKLGEHFEENPSIARAIVDKAVLASKAREAARKARDLTRRKGVLEGGGLPGQLADCQSRDPNECEIYIVEGESAGGSAKTARDRRTQAVLPLRGKILNVERQRGNDAKVFTNEQIQRMIRAFGAGVGNDEGDEGAFDPEKLRYGKIIIMCDADIDGAHIRTLIMTFLWRYMRRAITNGNVYIAMPPLFSVGRGNNVEWVHSEEELDATVKRLKKEAPSAKISVQRYKGLGEMNPDQFCET
;
A
#
# COMPACT_ATOMS: atom_id res chain seq x y z
N PHE A 1 -21.43 41.60 -33.32
CA PHE A 1 -22.16 40.83 -32.32
C PHE A 1 -21.16 40.43 -31.23
N PHE A 2 -21.20 41.14 -30.11
CA PHE A 2 -20.42 40.80 -28.94
C PHE A 2 -21.09 39.62 -28.25
N LEU A 3 -20.52 38.44 -28.37
CA LEU A 3 -20.90 37.33 -27.51
C LEU A 3 -20.29 37.56 -26.13
N HIS A 4 -21.14 37.70 -25.11
CA HIS A 4 -20.74 37.76 -23.72
C HIS A 4 -19.88 36.53 -23.40
N PRO A 5 -18.80 36.68 -22.61
CA PRO A 5 -18.04 35.54 -22.16
C PRO A 5 -18.95 34.66 -21.26
N HIS A 6 -19.33 33.50 -21.76
CA HIS A 6 -19.93 32.51 -20.91
C HIS A 6 -18.96 32.20 -19.76
N ALA A 7 -19.50 32.20 -18.56
CA ALA A 7 -18.76 31.77 -17.39
C ALA A 7 -17.99 30.49 -17.71
N ALA A 8 -16.70 30.45 -17.42
CA ALA A 8 -15.88 29.31 -17.63
C ALA A 8 -16.52 28.10 -16.92
N ILE A 9 -16.84 27.05 -17.67
CA ILE A 9 -17.26 25.80 -17.10
C ILE A 9 -16.10 25.35 -16.23
N PRO A 10 -16.30 25.13 -14.92
CA PRO A 10 -15.20 24.66 -14.06
C PRO A 10 -14.68 23.33 -14.61
N ASP A 11 -13.35 23.23 -14.74
CA ASP A 11 -12.69 22.01 -15.17
C ASP A 11 -13.16 20.84 -14.31
N PRO A 12 -13.52 19.70 -14.91
CA PRO A 12 -13.89 18.54 -14.15
C PRO A 12 -12.73 18.13 -13.23
N LEU A 13 -13.05 17.66 -12.04
CA LEU A 13 -12.10 17.33 -10.96
C LEU A 13 -10.96 16.37 -11.36
N TRP A 14 -11.10 15.65 -12.48
CA TRP A 14 -10.08 14.73 -13.02
C TRP A 14 -9.05 15.42 -13.93
N SER A 15 -9.29 16.65 -14.37
CA SER A 15 -8.36 17.40 -15.26
C SER A 15 -7.34 18.26 -14.48
N ARG A 16 -7.22 18.08 -13.18
CA ARG A 16 -6.29 18.84 -12.35
C ARG A 16 -4.84 18.52 -12.68
N GLY A 17 -4.18 19.39 -13.42
CA GLY A 17 -2.73 19.51 -13.43
C GLY A 17 -2.03 19.55 -14.78
N LEU A 18 -2.68 19.26 -15.91
CA LEU A 18 -2.03 19.27 -17.24
C LEU A 18 -2.93 19.84 -18.35
N GLY A 19 -4.06 20.48 -18.00
CA GLY A 19 -4.93 21.13 -18.96
C GLY A 19 -4.74 22.64 -18.96
N ASP A 20 -4.62 23.23 -20.14
CA ASP A 20 -4.67 24.67 -20.32
C ASP A 20 -5.94 25.07 -21.04
N VAL A 21 -6.46 26.28 -20.71
CA VAL A 21 -7.66 26.83 -21.37
C VAL A 21 -7.22 27.68 -22.55
N TYR A 22 -7.39 27.14 -23.74
CA TYR A 22 -7.11 27.88 -24.98
C TYR A 22 -8.37 28.53 -25.53
N LYS A 23 -8.45 29.88 -25.49
CA LYS A 23 -9.59 30.65 -26.01
C LYS A 23 -9.28 31.20 -27.39
N ARG A 24 -10.11 30.86 -28.37
CA ARG A 24 -10.07 31.39 -29.74
C ARG A 24 -11.47 31.71 -30.25
N GLN A 25 -11.55 32.61 -31.20
CA GLN A 25 -12.78 32.96 -31.90
C GLN A 25 -12.72 32.39 -33.31
N HIS A 26 -13.81 31.77 -33.74
CA HIS A 26 -13.99 31.27 -35.09
C HIS A 26 -15.24 31.94 -35.71
N PRO A 27 -15.19 32.44 -36.96
CA PRO A 27 -16.33 33.15 -37.56
C PRO A 27 -17.55 32.28 -37.78
N ASP A 28 -17.33 30.98 -38.08
CA ASP A 28 -18.41 30.01 -38.32
C ASP A 28 -18.11 28.66 -37.68
N PRO A 29 -18.29 28.50 -36.34
CA PRO A 29 -17.96 27.30 -35.64
C PRO A 29 -19.08 26.25 -35.79
N SER A 30 -18.72 25.02 -36.18
CA SER A 30 -19.63 23.88 -36.23
C SER A 30 -19.40 22.97 -34.99
N PHE A 31 -20.52 22.56 -34.39
CA PHE A 31 -20.50 21.71 -33.17
C PHE A 31 -21.25 20.41 -33.41
N ASN A 32 -20.86 19.37 -32.67
CA ASN A 32 -21.46 18.02 -32.77
C ASN A 32 -22.88 17.91 -32.18
N ALA A 33 -23.29 18.88 -31.34
CA ALA A 33 -24.59 18.90 -30.71
C ALA A 33 -25.01 20.34 -30.38
N GLN A 34 -26.31 20.54 -30.12
CA GLN A 34 -26.86 21.83 -29.71
C GLN A 34 -26.27 22.34 -28.40
N THR A 35 -25.76 21.47 -27.55
CA THR A 35 -25.04 21.80 -26.31
C THR A 35 -23.68 22.45 -26.54
N LYS A 36 -23.18 22.45 -27.78
CA LYS A 36 -21.88 23.02 -28.18
C LYS A 36 -20.71 22.46 -27.39
N ALA A 37 -20.80 21.19 -26.95
CA ALA A 37 -19.79 20.52 -26.10
C ALA A 37 -18.50 20.19 -26.84
N LYS A 38 -18.58 19.96 -28.16
CA LYS A 38 -17.43 19.61 -28.99
C LYS A 38 -17.46 20.32 -30.34
N LEU A 39 -16.41 21.10 -30.61
CA LEU A 39 -16.18 21.72 -31.91
C LEU A 39 -15.78 20.64 -32.94
N VAL A 40 -16.44 20.63 -34.12
CA VAL A 40 -16.18 19.66 -35.20
C VAL A 40 -15.64 20.33 -36.47
N THR A 41 -15.39 21.62 -36.46
CA THR A 41 -14.74 22.33 -37.57
C THR A 41 -13.33 21.77 -37.77
N SER A 42 -13.13 20.96 -38.82
CA SER A 42 -11.91 20.19 -39.06
C SER A 42 -10.64 21.05 -39.21
N GLU A 43 -10.78 22.24 -39.75
CA GLU A 43 -9.65 23.14 -40.01
C GLU A 43 -9.01 23.71 -38.74
N VAL A 44 -9.80 23.85 -37.67
CA VAL A 44 -9.34 24.48 -36.43
C VAL A 44 -8.28 23.66 -35.76
N ALA A 45 -8.41 22.31 -35.76
CA ALA A 45 -7.43 21.42 -35.14
C ALA A 45 -6.04 21.58 -35.76
N GLY A 46 -5.93 21.56 -37.08
CA GLY A 46 -4.66 21.72 -37.78
C GLY A 46 -4.00 23.07 -37.59
N ILE A 47 -4.82 24.17 -37.65
CA ILE A 47 -4.31 25.52 -37.43
C ILE A 47 -3.78 25.71 -36.01
N VAL A 48 -4.52 25.21 -35.00
CA VAL A 48 -4.10 25.28 -33.61
C VAL A 48 -2.84 24.45 -33.37
N GLU A 49 -2.81 23.22 -33.88
CA GLU A 49 -1.66 22.34 -33.77
C GLU A 49 -0.39 22.97 -34.35
N GLN A 50 -0.48 23.55 -35.54
CA GLN A 50 0.65 24.22 -36.18
C GLN A 50 1.15 25.40 -35.34
N ILE A 51 0.26 26.32 -34.95
CA ILE A 51 0.63 27.52 -34.17
C ILE A 51 1.23 27.11 -32.80
N VAL A 52 0.65 26.12 -32.14
CA VAL A 52 1.14 25.66 -30.83
C VAL A 52 2.52 25.01 -30.97
N ASN A 53 2.70 24.16 -31.98
CA ASN A 53 4.00 23.50 -32.21
C ASN A 53 5.09 24.51 -32.53
N ASP A 54 4.82 25.50 -33.41
CA ASP A 54 5.79 26.52 -33.77
C ASP A 54 6.19 27.36 -32.55
N LYS A 55 5.19 27.84 -31.80
CA LYS A 55 5.43 28.71 -30.63
C LYS A 55 6.02 27.96 -29.43
N LEU A 56 5.66 26.71 -29.21
CA LEU A 56 6.31 25.88 -28.20
C LEU A 56 7.74 25.52 -28.61
N GLY A 57 7.98 25.26 -29.90
CA GLY A 57 9.32 25.02 -30.41
C GLY A 57 10.24 26.20 -30.15
N GLU A 58 9.85 27.42 -30.59
CA GLU A 58 10.55 28.67 -30.30
C GLU A 58 10.84 28.85 -28.80
N HIS A 59 9.79 28.68 -27.97
CA HIS A 59 9.92 28.85 -26.53
C HIS A 59 10.89 27.84 -25.88
N PHE A 60 10.90 26.60 -26.34
CA PHE A 60 11.80 25.57 -25.81
C PHE A 60 13.23 25.76 -26.28
N GLU A 61 13.45 26.28 -27.48
CA GLU A 61 14.78 26.67 -27.97
C GLU A 61 15.35 27.85 -27.17
N GLU A 62 14.52 28.85 -26.84
CA GLU A 62 14.90 29.99 -26.00
C GLU A 62 15.10 29.58 -24.53
N ASN A 63 14.39 28.55 -24.06
CA ASN A 63 14.39 28.11 -22.65
C ASN A 63 14.71 26.61 -22.49
N PRO A 64 15.92 26.16 -22.83
CA PRO A 64 16.26 24.73 -22.85
C PRO A 64 16.20 24.06 -21.48
N SER A 65 16.34 24.81 -20.39
CA SER A 65 16.19 24.29 -19.03
C SER A 65 14.76 23.88 -18.72
N ILE A 66 13.77 24.64 -19.20
CA ILE A 66 12.34 24.33 -19.05
C ILE A 66 11.98 23.09 -19.89
N ALA A 67 12.42 23.06 -21.15
CA ALA A 67 12.21 21.93 -22.04
C ALA A 67 12.76 20.63 -21.43
N ARG A 68 14.00 20.68 -20.92
CA ARG A 68 14.63 19.53 -20.24
C ARG A 68 13.84 19.07 -19.01
N ALA A 69 13.41 20.01 -18.15
CA ALA A 69 12.63 19.68 -16.96
C ALA A 69 11.29 18.99 -17.29
N ILE A 70 10.62 19.40 -18.37
CA ILE A 70 9.38 18.80 -18.86
C ILE A 70 9.63 17.39 -19.38
N VAL A 71 10.66 17.23 -20.22
CA VAL A 71 11.03 15.92 -20.78
C VAL A 71 11.46 14.95 -19.68
N ASP A 72 12.29 15.40 -18.75
CA ASP A 72 12.74 14.56 -17.63
C ASP A 72 11.54 14.08 -16.79
N LYS A 73 10.56 14.95 -16.56
CA LYS A 73 9.32 14.60 -15.84
C LYS A 73 8.47 13.60 -16.62
N ALA A 74 8.34 13.77 -17.92
CA ALA A 74 7.62 12.84 -18.79
C ALA A 74 8.29 11.46 -18.86
N VAL A 75 9.63 11.43 -18.97
CA VAL A 75 10.42 10.19 -18.95
C VAL A 75 10.30 9.48 -17.60
N LEU A 76 10.36 10.23 -16.49
CA LEU A 76 10.19 9.67 -15.16
C LEU A 76 8.80 9.05 -14.98
N ALA A 77 7.75 9.74 -15.40
CA ALA A 77 6.38 9.24 -15.36
C ALA A 77 6.18 8.00 -16.25
N SER A 78 6.81 7.96 -17.43
CA SER A 78 6.79 6.79 -18.32
C SER A 78 7.48 5.58 -17.68
N LYS A 79 8.67 5.76 -17.10
CA LYS A 79 9.40 4.70 -16.38
C LYS A 79 8.62 4.18 -15.18
N ALA A 80 7.96 5.07 -14.44
CA ALA A 80 7.12 4.70 -13.30
C ALA A 80 5.92 3.82 -13.75
N ARG A 81 5.22 4.22 -14.82
CA ARG A 81 4.12 3.42 -15.40
C ARG A 81 4.59 2.06 -15.90
N GLU A 82 5.75 2.00 -16.57
CA GLU A 82 6.32 0.74 -17.03
C GLU A 82 6.69 -0.19 -15.87
N ALA A 83 7.29 0.35 -14.81
CA ALA A 83 7.65 -0.42 -13.62
C ALA A 83 6.40 -0.93 -12.89
N ALA A 84 5.37 -0.09 -12.75
CA ALA A 84 4.08 -0.50 -12.21
C ALA A 84 3.44 -1.60 -13.06
N ARG A 85 3.46 -1.47 -14.40
CA ARG A 85 2.97 -2.51 -15.31
C ARG A 85 3.76 -3.81 -15.16
N LYS A 86 5.08 -3.77 -15.08
CA LYS A 86 5.90 -4.97 -14.83
C LYS A 86 5.60 -5.62 -13.49
N ALA A 87 5.39 -4.83 -12.42
CA ALA A 87 4.99 -5.36 -11.11
C ALA A 87 3.61 -6.04 -11.17
N ARG A 88 2.67 -5.46 -11.91
CA ARG A 88 1.33 -6.03 -12.18
C ARG A 88 1.41 -7.32 -13.00
N ASP A 89 2.21 -7.33 -14.06
CA ASP A 89 2.43 -8.51 -14.92
C ASP A 89 3.07 -9.67 -14.14
N LEU A 90 3.94 -9.39 -13.16
CA LEU A 90 4.49 -10.40 -12.27
C LEU A 90 3.41 -11.05 -11.39
N THR A 91 2.38 -10.31 -11.02
CA THR A 91 1.22 -10.83 -10.28
C THR A 91 0.33 -11.67 -11.20
N ARG A 92 0.15 -11.24 -12.46
CA ARG A 92 -0.76 -11.87 -13.43
C ARG A 92 -0.18 -13.12 -14.13
N ARG A 93 1.10 -13.10 -14.54
CA ARG A 93 1.70 -14.21 -15.30
C ARG A 93 1.94 -15.47 -14.49
N LYS A 94 1.97 -15.38 -13.18
CA LYS A 94 2.21 -16.53 -12.28
C LYS A 94 0.95 -17.16 -11.69
N GLY A 95 -0.24 -16.67 -12.06
CA GLY A 95 -1.53 -17.19 -11.57
C GLY A 95 -2.21 -18.23 -12.45
N VAL A 96 -1.78 -18.44 -13.70
CA VAL A 96 -2.61 -19.19 -14.67
C VAL A 96 -2.01 -20.50 -15.19
N LEU A 97 -0.69 -20.73 -15.21
CA LEU A 97 -0.17 -21.92 -15.90
C LEU A 97 1.09 -22.62 -15.33
N GLU A 98 1.79 -22.02 -14.39
CA GLU A 98 2.88 -22.72 -13.72
C GLU A 98 2.87 -22.30 -12.27
N GLY A 99 3.02 -23.23 -11.32
CA GLY A 99 3.19 -23.00 -9.88
C GLY A 99 4.24 -21.94 -9.54
N GLY A 100 4.09 -20.80 -10.12
CA GLY A 100 4.82 -19.56 -9.97
C GLY A 100 4.49 -19.00 -8.61
N GLY A 101 5.10 -19.65 -7.65
CA GLY A 101 4.90 -19.67 -6.26
C GLY A 101 4.72 -18.29 -5.67
N LEU A 102 3.79 -18.25 -4.78
CA LEU A 102 3.79 -17.34 -3.65
C LEU A 102 5.23 -17.13 -3.17
N PRO A 103 5.56 -15.96 -2.62
CA PRO A 103 6.91 -15.73 -2.11
C PRO A 103 7.38 -16.95 -1.30
N GLY A 104 8.54 -17.52 -1.60
CA GLY A 104 9.01 -18.78 -0.98
C GLY A 104 9.11 -18.74 0.55
N GLN A 105 8.94 -17.56 1.14
CA GLN A 105 8.85 -17.36 2.58
C GLN A 105 7.42 -17.26 3.11
N LEU A 106 6.41 -17.12 2.23
CA LEU A 106 5.01 -17.09 2.64
C LEU A 106 4.58 -18.51 3.06
N ALA A 107 4.13 -18.64 4.29
CA ALA A 107 3.39 -19.79 4.74
C ALA A 107 1.90 -19.51 4.54
N ASP A 108 1.35 -19.93 3.40
CA ASP A 108 -0.03 -19.67 3.02
C ASP A 108 -1.04 -20.49 3.82
N CYS A 109 -2.30 -20.08 3.84
CA CYS A 109 -3.42 -20.81 4.41
C CYS A 109 -4.08 -21.74 3.38
N GLN A 110 -4.88 -22.68 3.86
CA GLN A 110 -5.56 -23.68 3.03
C GLN A 110 -6.87 -23.17 2.45
N SER A 111 -7.62 -22.37 3.22
CA SER A 111 -8.88 -21.78 2.76
C SER A 111 -8.64 -20.83 1.58
N ARG A 112 -9.63 -20.76 0.69
CA ARG A 112 -9.68 -19.86 -0.45
C ARG A 112 -10.72 -18.75 -0.27
N ASP A 113 -11.49 -18.78 0.81
CA ASP A 113 -12.42 -17.71 1.14
C ASP A 113 -11.69 -16.56 1.83
N PRO A 114 -11.58 -15.38 1.20
CA PRO A 114 -10.89 -14.25 1.80
C PRO A 114 -11.48 -13.81 3.14
N ASN A 115 -12.79 -14.00 3.33
CA ASN A 115 -13.48 -13.58 4.56
C ASN A 115 -13.04 -14.38 5.79
N GLU A 116 -12.61 -15.62 5.58
CA GLU A 116 -12.07 -16.48 6.64
C GLU A 116 -10.56 -16.33 6.81
N CYS A 117 -9.87 -15.82 5.78
CA CYS A 117 -8.42 -15.81 5.72
C CYS A 117 -7.83 -14.52 6.28
N GLU A 118 -6.75 -14.65 7.01
CA GLU A 118 -5.95 -13.53 7.48
C GLU A 118 -4.46 -13.76 7.25
N ILE A 119 -3.71 -12.68 6.98
CA ILE A 119 -2.27 -12.72 6.77
C ILE A 119 -1.55 -11.90 7.83
N TYR A 120 -0.60 -12.54 8.50
CA TYR A 120 0.30 -11.92 9.47
C TYR A 120 1.59 -11.50 8.77
N ILE A 121 1.87 -10.20 8.75
CA ILE A 121 3.15 -9.64 8.30
C ILE A 121 4.05 -9.53 9.53
N VAL A 122 5.04 -10.41 9.63
CA VAL A 122 5.84 -10.57 10.83
C VAL A 122 7.24 -10.03 10.62
N GLU A 123 7.75 -9.28 11.60
CA GLU A 123 9.11 -8.79 11.61
C GLU A 123 10.11 -9.92 11.89
N GLY A 124 11.03 -10.13 10.93
CA GLY A 124 12.12 -11.09 11.07
C GLY A 124 11.74 -12.54 10.83
N GLU A 125 12.77 -13.37 10.60
CA GLU A 125 12.59 -14.79 10.33
C GLU A 125 12.39 -15.61 11.62
N SER A 126 12.96 -15.18 12.74
CA SER A 126 12.83 -15.88 14.01
C SER A 126 11.36 -15.86 14.49
N ALA A 127 10.79 -14.68 14.65
CA ALA A 127 9.38 -14.52 15.01
C ALA A 127 8.45 -15.14 13.94
N GLY A 128 8.82 -14.98 12.64
CA GLY A 128 8.12 -15.63 11.54
C GLY A 128 8.13 -17.16 11.64
N GLY A 129 9.19 -17.78 12.16
CA GLY A 129 9.28 -19.22 12.41
C GLY A 129 8.31 -19.68 13.50
N SER A 130 8.29 -18.99 14.65
CA SER A 130 7.36 -19.26 15.75
C SER A 130 5.90 -19.07 15.30
N ALA A 131 5.60 -17.96 14.63
CA ALA A 131 4.27 -17.67 14.10
C ALA A 131 3.80 -18.71 13.07
N LYS A 132 4.68 -19.20 12.18
CA LYS A 132 4.38 -20.28 11.23
C LYS A 132 4.01 -21.60 11.91
N THR A 133 4.62 -21.87 13.04
CA THR A 133 4.36 -23.09 13.80
C THR A 133 3.05 -22.98 14.60
N ALA A 134 2.79 -21.80 15.16
CA ALA A 134 1.64 -21.49 16.00
C ALA A 134 0.32 -21.33 15.22
N ARG A 135 0.37 -20.88 13.97
CA ARG A 135 -0.81 -20.47 13.21
C ARG A 135 -1.84 -21.58 12.97
N ASP A 136 -3.10 -21.23 12.86
CA ASP A 136 -4.09 -22.09 12.20
C ASP A 136 -3.82 -22.14 10.70
N ARG A 137 -3.36 -23.32 10.22
CA ARG A 137 -3.03 -23.53 8.80
C ARG A 137 -4.25 -23.42 7.89
N ARG A 138 -5.45 -23.54 8.41
CA ARG A 138 -6.68 -23.46 7.62
C ARG A 138 -6.94 -22.04 7.15
N THR A 139 -6.79 -21.06 8.04
CA THR A 139 -7.23 -19.66 7.78
C THR A 139 -6.11 -18.64 7.92
N GLN A 140 -4.99 -18.97 8.57
CA GLN A 140 -3.93 -18.02 8.85
C GLN A 140 -2.71 -18.22 7.95
N ALA A 141 -2.29 -17.16 7.28
CA ALA A 141 -1.04 -17.09 6.52
C ALA A 141 -0.01 -16.23 7.25
N VAL A 142 1.28 -16.55 7.09
CA VAL A 142 2.38 -15.81 7.70
C VAL A 142 3.41 -15.42 6.64
N LEU A 143 3.69 -14.12 6.54
CA LEU A 143 4.71 -13.54 5.69
C LEU A 143 5.80 -12.85 6.53
N PRO A 144 6.95 -13.48 6.75
CA PRO A 144 8.07 -12.80 7.41
C PRO A 144 8.72 -11.79 6.47
N LEU A 145 9.00 -10.60 6.98
CA LEU A 145 9.78 -9.58 6.30
C LEU A 145 11.18 -9.50 6.89
N ARG A 146 12.19 -9.33 6.03
CA ARG A 146 13.58 -9.19 6.46
C ARG A 146 13.95 -7.71 6.62
N GLY A 147 14.16 -7.30 7.84
CA GLY A 147 14.66 -5.96 8.17
C GLY A 147 13.73 -4.83 7.73
N LYS A 148 14.28 -3.61 7.72
CA LYS A 148 13.52 -2.40 7.38
C LYS A 148 13.19 -2.38 5.89
N ILE A 149 11.90 -2.25 5.58
CA ILE A 149 11.44 -2.09 4.20
C ILE A 149 11.78 -0.69 3.68
N LEU A 150 11.74 -0.54 2.36
CA LEU A 150 11.99 0.75 1.71
C LEU A 150 10.97 1.80 2.17
N ASN A 151 11.46 2.98 2.55
CA ASN A 151 10.59 4.13 2.81
C ASN A 151 10.08 4.70 1.47
N VAL A 152 8.85 4.34 1.11
CA VAL A 152 8.24 4.73 -0.17
C VAL A 152 7.96 6.23 -0.25
N GLU A 153 7.78 6.91 0.88
CA GLU A 153 7.58 8.35 0.90
C GLU A 153 8.85 9.11 0.47
N ARG A 154 10.03 8.63 0.86
CA ARG A 154 11.32 9.18 0.40
C ARG A 154 11.61 8.89 -1.07
N GLN A 155 10.88 7.96 -1.68
CA GLN A 155 11.02 7.57 -3.08
C GLN A 155 9.91 8.17 -3.96
N ARG A 156 9.22 9.21 -3.51
CA ARG A 156 8.18 9.89 -4.30
C ARG A 156 8.66 10.20 -5.70
N GLY A 157 7.87 9.79 -6.70
CA GLY A 157 8.21 9.97 -8.10
C GLY A 157 9.22 8.95 -8.66
N ASN A 158 9.68 8.00 -7.87
CA ASN A 158 10.54 6.90 -8.33
C ASN A 158 9.91 5.53 -8.03
N ASP A 159 8.71 5.31 -8.56
CA ASP A 159 7.96 4.07 -8.39
C ASP A 159 8.71 2.85 -8.93
N ALA A 160 9.57 3.03 -9.93
CA ALA A 160 10.44 1.98 -10.41
C ALA A 160 11.30 1.37 -9.30
N LYS A 161 11.89 2.21 -8.44
CA LYS A 161 12.69 1.76 -7.30
C LYS A 161 11.83 1.12 -6.21
N VAL A 162 10.62 1.62 -6.00
CA VAL A 162 9.67 1.05 -5.04
C VAL A 162 9.32 -0.37 -5.46
N PHE A 163 8.90 -0.57 -6.72
CA PHE A 163 8.44 -1.87 -7.20
C PHE A 163 9.55 -2.87 -7.53
N THR A 164 10.83 -2.46 -7.53
CA THR A 164 11.96 -3.38 -7.58
C THR A 164 12.39 -3.87 -6.20
N ASN A 165 11.89 -3.26 -5.11
CA ASN A 165 12.21 -3.70 -3.76
C ASN A 165 11.59 -5.07 -3.46
N GLU A 166 12.41 -6.01 -3.02
CA GLU A 166 12.01 -7.40 -2.82
C GLU A 166 10.90 -7.57 -1.77
N GLN A 167 10.97 -6.83 -0.66
CA GLN A 167 9.98 -6.93 0.41
C GLN A 167 8.61 -6.39 -0.05
N ILE A 168 8.61 -5.29 -0.79
CA ILE A 168 7.40 -4.73 -1.39
C ILE A 168 6.80 -5.70 -2.41
N GLN A 169 7.62 -6.29 -3.28
CA GLN A 169 7.15 -7.31 -4.23
C GLN A 169 6.54 -8.53 -3.54
N ARG A 170 7.12 -8.96 -2.40
CA ARG A 170 6.57 -10.06 -1.61
C ARG A 170 5.18 -9.75 -1.08
N MET A 171 4.96 -8.55 -0.54
CA MET A 171 3.64 -8.11 -0.07
C MET A 171 2.64 -8.04 -1.22
N ILE A 172 2.99 -7.41 -2.35
CA ILE A 172 2.11 -7.30 -3.53
C ILE A 172 1.68 -8.69 -4.01
N ARG A 173 2.63 -9.63 -4.13
CA ARG A 173 2.35 -11.02 -4.56
C ARG A 173 1.50 -11.78 -3.54
N ALA A 174 1.77 -11.60 -2.25
CA ALA A 174 1.00 -12.26 -1.19
C ALA A 174 -0.45 -11.79 -1.19
N PHE A 175 -0.69 -10.50 -1.31
CA PHE A 175 -2.05 -9.95 -1.32
C PHE A 175 -2.83 -10.28 -2.59
N GLY A 176 -2.17 -10.32 -3.75
CA GLY A 176 -2.77 -10.72 -5.02
C GLY A 176 -3.79 -9.74 -5.62
N ALA A 177 -3.97 -8.57 -5.02
CA ALA A 177 -5.03 -7.61 -5.31
C ALA A 177 -4.62 -6.43 -6.21
N GLY A 178 -3.44 -6.50 -6.84
CA GLY A 178 -2.92 -5.39 -7.63
C GLY A 178 -2.23 -4.31 -6.78
N VAL A 179 -1.87 -3.19 -7.40
CA VAL A 179 -1.15 -2.08 -6.77
C VAL A 179 -1.43 -0.75 -7.47
N GLY A 180 -1.65 0.32 -6.71
CA GLY A 180 -2.01 1.65 -7.20
C GLY A 180 -3.37 2.10 -6.71
N ASN A 181 -3.58 3.41 -6.57
CA ASN A 181 -4.82 3.98 -6.02
C ASN A 181 -5.75 4.55 -7.09
N ASP A 182 -5.31 4.65 -8.35
CA ASP A 182 -6.10 5.26 -9.41
C ASP A 182 -7.15 4.25 -9.91
N GLU A 183 -8.41 4.55 -9.63
CA GLU A 183 -9.55 3.74 -10.06
C GLU A 183 -9.67 3.82 -11.59
N GLY A 184 -9.67 2.67 -12.24
CA GLY A 184 -9.76 2.55 -13.70
C GLY A 184 -8.44 2.21 -14.40
N ASP A 185 -7.30 2.30 -13.73
CA ASP A 185 -6.05 1.81 -14.25
C ASP A 185 -6.01 0.28 -14.26
N GLU A 186 -5.60 -0.30 -15.37
CA GLU A 186 -5.42 -1.75 -15.47
C GLU A 186 -4.39 -2.23 -14.43
N GLY A 187 -4.84 -3.04 -13.46
CA GLY A 187 -4.03 -3.59 -12.36
C GLY A 187 -3.90 -2.67 -11.14
N ALA A 188 -4.74 -1.64 -10.99
CA ALA A 188 -4.92 -0.92 -9.75
C ALA A 188 -5.32 -1.86 -8.60
N PHE A 189 -5.11 -1.41 -7.37
CA PHE A 189 -5.49 -2.19 -6.20
C PHE A 189 -7.02 -2.35 -6.14
N ASP A 190 -7.45 -3.61 -6.10
CA ASP A 190 -8.85 -4.00 -6.02
C ASP A 190 -9.09 -4.80 -4.72
N PRO A 191 -9.77 -4.21 -3.73
CA PRO A 191 -10.05 -4.89 -2.46
C PRO A 191 -10.80 -6.22 -2.61
N GLU A 192 -11.63 -6.38 -3.64
CA GLU A 192 -12.39 -7.60 -3.86
C GLU A 192 -11.51 -8.78 -4.31
N LYS A 193 -10.31 -8.48 -4.82
CA LYS A 193 -9.30 -9.48 -5.19
C LYS A 193 -8.33 -9.81 -4.07
N LEU A 194 -8.47 -9.19 -2.89
CA LEU A 194 -7.64 -9.53 -1.75
C LEU A 194 -7.81 -11.01 -1.39
N ARG A 195 -6.68 -11.69 -1.24
CA ARG A 195 -6.66 -13.11 -0.83
C ARG A 195 -6.97 -13.31 0.66
N TYR A 196 -6.88 -12.25 1.44
CA TYR A 196 -7.06 -12.25 2.88
C TYR A 196 -7.95 -11.09 3.30
N GLY A 197 -9.01 -11.38 4.05
CA GLY A 197 -9.92 -10.35 4.57
C GLY A 197 -9.26 -9.45 5.60
N LYS A 198 -8.22 -9.96 6.28
CA LYS A 198 -7.43 -9.18 7.24
C LYS A 198 -5.94 -9.23 6.94
N ILE A 199 -5.30 -8.07 6.99
CA ILE A 199 -3.85 -7.88 6.91
C ILE A 199 -3.40 -7.42 8.30
N ILE A 200 -2.69 -8.27 9.04
CA ILE A 200 -2.30 -8.02 10.42
C ILE A 200 -0.80 -7.74 10.45
N ILE A 201 -0.42 -6.53 10.84
CA ILE A 201 0.98 -6.13 10.99
C ILE A 201 1.44 -6.49 12.41
N MET A 202 2.41 -7.39 12.52
CA MET A 202 2.93 -7.91 13.77
C MET A 202 4.43 -7.60 13.87
N CYS A 203 4.76 -6.57 14.61
CA CYS A 203 6.13 -6.10 14.85
C CYS A 203 6.42 -6.10 16.36
N ASP A 204 7.70 -6.14 16.69
CA ASP A 204 8.16 -6.01 18.08
C ASP A 204 7.65 -4.72 18.73
N ALA A 205 7.46 -4.74 20.04
CA ALA A 205 6.97 -3.58 20.81
C ALA A 205 8.09 -2.57 21.13
N ASP A 206 9.11 -2.49 20.28
CA ASP A 206 10.24 -1.57 20.42
C ASP A 206 10.20 -0.46 19.34
N ILE A 207 11.24 0.40 19.36
CA ILE A 207 11.35 1.54 18.44
C ILE A 207 11.55 1.07 17.00
N ASP A 208 12.28 -0.02 16.78
CA ASP A 208 12.53 -0.55 15.43
C ASP A 208 11.27 -1.18 14.86
N GLY A 209 10.51 -1.95 15.66
CA GLY A 209 9.21 -2.49 15.26
C GLY A 209 8.18 -1.41 14.96
N ALA A 210 8.14 -0.33 15.76
CA ALA A 210 7.31 0.84 15.49
C ALA A 210 7.68 1.51 14.15
N HIS A 211 8.96 1.57 13.83
CA HIS A 211 9.44 2.11 12.56
C HIS A 211 9.04 1.21 11.37
N ILE A 212 9.21 -0.12 11.48
CA ILE A 212 8.83 -1.08 10.44
C ILE A 212 7.31 -1.01 10.20
N ARG A 213 6.51 -1.00 11.26
CA ARG A 213 5.05 -0.79 11.17
C ARG A 213 4.70 0.47 10.40
N THR A 214 5.36 1.59 10.71
CA THR A 214 5.15 2.87 10.01
C THR A 214 5.49 2.75 8.52
N LEU A 215 6.57 2.07 8.15
CA LEU A 215 6.96 1.88 6.75
C LEU A 215 5.95 1.01 5.98
N ILE A 216 5.44 -0.07 6.60
CA ILE A 216 4.39 -0.91 6.01
C ILE A 216 3.10 -0.09 5.82
N MET A 217 2.66 0.63 6.85
CA MET A 217 1.48 1.50 6.77
C MET A 217 1.63 2.57 5.69
N THR A 218 2.82 3.16 5.56
CA THR A 218 3.11 4.15 4.51
C THR A 218 3.00 3.54 3.12
N PHE A 219 3.49 2.32 2.92
CA PHE A 219 3.34 1.60 1.66
C PHE A 219 1.87 1.32 1.35
N LEU A 220 1.12 0.77 2.30
CA LEU A 220 -0.31 0.48 2.13
C LEU A 220 -1.10 1.77 1.84
N TRP A 221 -0.83 2.85 2.55
CA TRP A 221 -1.49 4.13 2.32
C TRP A 221 -1.22 4.71 0.93
N ARG A 222 0.00 4.56 0.43
CA ARG A 222 0.41 5.12 -0.86
C ARG A 222 -0.06 4.29 -2.06
N TYR A 223 -0.18 2.99 -1.91
CA TYR A 223 -0.40 2.09 -3.05
C TYR A 223 -1.61 1.17 -2.92
N MET A 224 -2.20 1.05 -1.72
CA MET A 224 -3.33 0.18 -1.42
C MET A 224 -4.28 0.85 -0.40
N ARG A 225 -4.56 2.14 -0.59
CA ARG A 225 -5.29 2.97 0.36
C ARG A 225 -6.64 2.36 0.76
N ARG A 226 -7.34 1.76 -0.19
CA ARG A 226 -8.65 1.13 0.03
C ARG A 226 -8.58 -0.05 1.01
N ALA A 227 -7.44 -0.74 1.14
CA ALA A 227 -7.28 -1.76 2.18
C ALA A 227 -7.37 -1.16 3.59
N ILE A 228 -6.87 0.06 3.79
CA ILE A 228 -6.95 0.76 5.08
C ILE A 228 -8.36 1.33 5.29
N THR A 229 -8.92 2.02 4.30
CA THR A 229 -10.22 2.67 4.42
C THR A 229 -11.38 1.67 4.54
N ASN A 230 -11.24 0.47 4.01
CA ASN A 230 -12.21 -0.62 4.14
C ASN A 230 -12.06 -1.42 5.44
N GLY A 231 -11.05 -1.09 6.28
CA GLY A 231 -10.86 -1.77 7.57
C GLY A 231 -10.21 -3.15 7.46
N ASN A 232 -9.50 -3.45 6.36
CA ASN A 232 -8.81 -4.73 6.21
C ASN A 232 -7.46 -4.79 6.95
N VAL A 233 -6.92 -3.64 7.43
CA VAL A 233 -5.59 -3.56 8.03
C VAL A 233 -5.68 -3.46 9.54
N TYR A 234 -4.96 -4.32 10.24
CA TYR A 234 -4.90 -4.42 11.68
C TYR A 234 -3.46 -4.34 12.18
N ILE A 235 -3.30 -3.92 13.42
CA ILE A 235 -2.01 -3.90 14.11
C ILE A 235 -2.11 -4.85 15.29
N ALA A 236 -1.26 -5.87 15.31
CA ALA A 236 -1.15 -6.75 16.46
C ALA A 236 -0.51 -6.01 17.63
N MET A 237 -1.03 -6.26 18.81
CA MET A 237 -0.52 -5.71 20.08
C MET A 237 0.05 -6.87 20.90
N PRO A 238 1.33 -7.26 20.71
CA PRO A 238 1.91 -8.35 21.47
C PRO A 238 2.03 -7.98 22.95
N PRO A 239 1.91 -8.95 23.86
CA PRO A 239 2.11 -8.70 25.27
C PRO A 239 3.57 -8.37 25.57
N LEU A 240 3.79 -7.47 26.54
CA LEU A 240 5.11 -7.13 27.04
C LEU A 240 5.59 -8.07 28.16
N PHE A 241 4.64 -8.65 28.88
CA PHE A 241 4.92 -9.53 30.03
C PHE A 241 3.98 -10.72 30.05
N SER A 242 4.44 -11.81 30.64
CA SER A 242 3.58 -12.87 31.18
C SER A 242 3.75 -12.96 32.69
N VAL A 243 2.61 -13.12 33.39
CA VAL A 243 2.56 -13.27 34.85
C VAL A 243 2.01 -14.65 35.15
N GLY A 244 2.89 -15.54 35.61
CA GLY A 244 2.53 -16.92 35.93
C GLY A 244 2.25 -17.14 37.42
N ARG A 245 1.17 -17.90 37.71
CA ARG A 245 0.86 -18.42 39.02
C ARG A 245 0.51 -19.90 38.91
N GLY A 246 1.48 -20.78 39.22
CA GLY A 246 1.32 -22.20 38.96
C GLY A 246 1.22 -22.50 37.48
N ASN A 247 0.13 -23.15 37.06
CA ASN A 247 -0.14 -23.42 35.64
C ASN A 247 -0.89 -22.33 34.91
N ASN A 248 -1.32 -21.29 35.61
CA ASN A 248 -2.04 -20.18 34.99
C ASN A 248 -1.07 -19.08 34.59
N VAL A 249 -1.16 -18.62 33.34
CA VAL A 249 -0.40 -17.50 32.79
C VAL A 249 -1.37 -16.42 32.37
N GLU A 250 -1.09 -15.18 32.76
CA GLU A 250 -1.81 -14.00 32.31
C GLU A 250 -0.89 -13.14 31.46
N TRP A 251 -1.40 -12.68 30.30
CA TRP A 251 -0.67 -11.84 29.37
C TRP A 251 -0.95 -10.36 29.68
N VAL A 252 0.08 -9.55 29.67
CA VAL A 252 0.04 -8.17 30.15
C VAL A 252 0.75 -7.26 29.14
N HIS A 253 0.11 -6.13 28.80
CA HIS A 253 0.54 -5.27 27.69
C HIS A 253 1.18 -3.94 28.14
N SER A 254 1.14 -3.61 29.44
CA SER A 254 1.79 -2.41 29.96
C SER A 254 2.40 -2.64 31.35
N GLU A 255 3.27 -1.74 31.80
CA GLU A 255 3.88 -1.79 33.14
C GLU A 255 2.83 -1.51 34.23
N GLU A 256 1.86 -0.62 33.95
CA GLU A 256 0.75 -0.34 34.88
C GLU A 256 -0.14 -1.57 35.09
N GLU A 257 -0.45 -2.26 33.99
CA GLU A 257 -1.24 -3.50 34.04
C GLU A 257 -0.48 -4.61 34.77
N LEU A 258 0.86 -4.70 34.59
CA LEU A 258 1.72 -5.63 35.32
C LEU A 258 1.62 -5.41 36.82
N ASP A 259 1.78 -4.17 37.28
CA ASP A 259 1.72 -3.80 38.69
C ASP A 259 0.33 -4.14 39.28
N ALA A 260 -0.72 -3.84 38.56
CA ALA A 260 -2.10 -4.14 38.99
C ALA A 260 -2.32 -5.65 39.10
N THR A 261 -1.88 -6.43 38.08
CA THR A 261 -2.00 -7.90 38.04
C THR A 261 -1.22 -8.55 39.17
N VAL A 262 0.04 -8.16 39.40
CA VAL A 262 0.88 -8.69 40.47
C VAL A 262 0.26 -8.39 41.85
N LYS A 263 -0.24 -7.15 42.06
CA LYS A 263 -0.92 -6.79 43.31
C LYS A 263 -2.20 -7.60 43.54
N ARG A 264 -2.99 -7.83 42.49
CA ARG A 264 -4.21 -8.65 42.56
C ARG A 264 -3.88 -10.09 42.92
N LEU A 265 -2.94 -10.73 42.19
CA LEU A 265 -2.54 -12.12 42.42
C LEU A 265 -1.93 -12.35 43.81
N LYS A 266 -1.15 -11.38 44.34
CA LYS A 266 -0.61 -11.42 45.71
C LYS A 266 -1.73 -11.31 46.76
N LYS A 267 -2.78 -10.53 46.49
CA LYS A 267 -3.93 -10.42 47.41
C LYS A 267 -4.76 -11.70 47.46
N GLU A 268 -4.97 -12.33 46.29
CA GLU A 268 -5.72 -13.58 46.14
C GLU A 268 -4.98 -14.80 46.78
N ALA A 269 -3.68 -14.82 46.66
CA ALA A 269 -2.86 -15.93 47.17
C ALA A 269 -1.48 -15.42 47.68
N PRO A 270 -1.43 -14.95 48.95
CA PRO A 270 -0.22 -14.31 49.50
C PRO A 270 1.01 -15.20 49.55
N SER A 271 0.84 -16.51 49.63
CA SER A 271 1.94 -17.50 49.66
C SER A 271 2.32 -18.08 48.31
N ALA A 272 1.59 -17.74 47.25
CA ALA A 272 1.87 -18.28 45.94
C ALA A 272 3.09 -17.61 45.30
N LYS A 273 3.96 -18.40 44.69
CA LYS A 273 5.09 -17.91 43.90
C LYS A 273 4.55 -17.35 42.58
N ILE A 274 4.76 -16.06 42.36
CA ILE A 274 4.43 -15.37 41.10
C ILE A 274 5.72 -15.28 40.28
N SER A 275 5.67 -15.74 39.03
CA SER A 275 6.73 -15.57 38.05
C SER A 275 6.35 -14.47 37.07
N VAL A 276 7.28 -13.57 36.75
CA VAL A 276 7.08 -12.52 35.75
C VAL A 276 8.17 -12.72 34.71
N GLN A 277 7.77 -12.83 33.45
CA GLN A 277 8.66 -12.86 32.31
C GLN A 277 8.39 -11.64 31.45
N ARG A 278 9.45 -10.91 31.07
CA ARG A 278 9.39 -9.80 30.13
C ARG A 278 9.80 -10.29 28.75
N TYR A 279 9.04 -9.89 27.73
CA TYR A 279 9.36 -10.13 26.32
C TYR A 279 9.91 -8.84 25.71
N LYS A 280 11.10 -8.90 25.12
CA LYS A 280 11.71 -7.77 24.38
C LYS A 280 11.28 -7.76 22.93
N GLY A 281 10.88 -8.90 22.38
CA GLY A 281 10.42 -9.05 21.04
C GLY A 281 9.69 -10.37 20.81
N LEU A 282 8.96 -10.45 19.69
CA LEU A 282 8.20 -11.62 19.27
C LEU A 282 9.05 -12.88 19.10
N GLY A 283 10.34 -12.72 18.78
CA GLY A 283 11.28 -13.84 18.64
C GLY A 283 11.61 -14.57 19.95
N GLU A 284 11.25 -14.01 21.10
CA GLU A 284 11.43 -14.65 22.41
C GLU A 284 10.22 -15.52 22.82
N MET A 285 9.11 -15.42 22.09
CA MET A 285 7.91 -16.22 22.32
C MET A 285 8.03 -17.58 21.61
N ASN A 286 7.70 -18.65 22.33
CA ASN A 286 7.58 -19.95 21.72
C ASN A 286 6.22 -20.11 20.98
N PRO A 287 6.04 -21.12 20.12
CA PRO A 287 4.80 -21.31 19.37
C PRO A 287 3.54 -21.39 20.21
N ASP A 288 3.60 -22.07 21.38
CA ASP A 288 2.43 -22.22 22.25
C ASP A 288 2.00 -20.86 22.82
N GLN A 289 2.97 -20.04 23.22
CA GLN A 289 2.73 -18.66 23.68
C GLN A 289 2.14 -17.77 22.59
N PHE A 290 2.55 -17.96 21.33
CA PHE A 290 1.93 -17.26 20.20
C PHE A 290 0.48 -17.67 19.95
N CYS A 291 0.09 -18.92 20.26
CA CYS A 291 -1.29 -19.38 20.12
C CYS A 291 -2.22 -18.77 21.20
N GLU A 292 -1.67 -18.47 22.39
CA GLU A 292 -2.42 -17.99 23.54
C GLU A 292 -2.61 -16.46 23.55
N THR A 293 -1.81 -15.75 22.76
CA THR A 293 -1.81 -14.28 22.68
C THR A 293 -2.44 -13.76 21.41
#